data_6dae451efa12229605605b2d5059eddf
#
_entry.id   6dae451efa12229605605b2d5059eddf
#
_cell.length_a   1.000
_cell.length_b   1.000
_cell.length_c   1.000
_cell.angle_alpha   90.00
_cell.angle_beta   90.00
_cell.angle_gamma   90.00
#
_symmetry.space_group_name_H-M   'P 1'
#
loop_
_entity.id
_entity.type
_entity.pdbx_description
1 polymer ?
#
loop_
_entity_poly.entity_id
_entity_poly.type
_entity_poly.pdbx_seq_one_letter_code
_entity_poly.pdbx_strand_id
1 'polypeptide(L)'
;MVAQHSGAIINIGSISAKIVNRPQWQPAYNASKAAVHQLTRSLAAEWAPHGVRVNALAPGYIKTEMAPVDNPEFKRYWIDDAPMRRYAMPSELGPCVVFLASDASSFMTGEVVVMDGGYTLF
;
A
#
# COMPACT_ATOMS: atom_id res chain seq x y z
N MET A 1 18.20 -8.68 10.50
CA MET A 1 17.72 -7.38 11.04
C MET A 1 17.66 -7.40 12.56
N VAL A 2 16.91 -8.31 13.20
CA VAL A 2 16.84 -8.36 14.69
C VAL A 2 18.23 -8.46 15.33
N ALA A 3 19.07 -9.42 14.91
CA ALA A 3 20.42 -9.59 15.45
C ALA A 3 21.38 -8.41 15.22
N GLN A 4 21.14 -7.61 14.19
CA GLN A 4 21.95 -6.40 13.90
C GLN A 4 21.37 -5.11 14.51
N HIS A 5 20.22 -5.21 15.20
CA HIS A 5 19.49 -4.10 15.79
C HIS A 5 19.21 -2.94 14.83
N SER A 6 18.95 -3.26 13.57
CA SER A 6 18.67 -2.26 12.52
C SER A 6 17.98 -2.91 11.33
N GLY A 7 17.01 -2.22 10.76
CA GLY A 7 16.35 -2.62 9.53
C GLY A 7 15.06 -1.86 9.25
N ALA A 8 14.67 -1.88 7.98
CA ALA A 8 13.38 -1.37 7.54
C ALA A 8 12.75 -2.39 6.58
N ILE A 9 11.52 -2.78 6.86
CA ILE A 9 10.70 -3.66 6.01
C ILE A 9 9.53 -2.85 5.49
N ILE A 10 9.33 -2.88 4.18
CA ILE A 10 8.20 -2.23 3.53
C ILE A 10 7.36 -3.31 2.82
N ASN A 11 6.22 -3.62 3.38
CA ASN A 11 5.27 -4.53 2.79
C ASN A 11 4.43 -3.82 1.73
N ILE A 12 4.16 -4.49 0.61
CA ILE A 12 3.25 -3.95 -0.41
C ILE A 12 1.84 -4.47 -0.14
N GLY A 13 1.06 -3.60 0.49
CA GLY A 13 -0.36 -3.79 0.73
C GLY A 13 -1.22 -3.43 -0.49
N SER A 14 -2.39 -2.91 -0.26
CA SER A 14 -3.33 -2.37 -1.26
C SER A 14 -4.47 -1.63 -0.56
N ILE A 15 -5.09 -0.65 -1.23
CA ILE A 15 -6.38 -0.11 -0.80
C ILE A 15 -7.47 -1.20 -0.74
N SER A 16 -7.32 -2.27 -1.51
CA SER A 16 -8.23 -3.43 -1.51
C SER A 16 -8.37 -4.11 -0.14
N ALA A 17 -7.45 -3.84 0.79
CA ALA A 17 -7.61 -4.22 2.19
C ALA A 17 -8.71 -3.44 2.94
N LYS A 18 -9.16 -2.32 2.40
CA LYS A 18 -10.11 -1.38 3.03
C LYS A 18 -11.41 -1.22 2.24
N ILE A 19 -11.40 -1.54 0.95
CA ILE A 19 -12.52 -1.36 0.04
C ILE A 19 -13.02 -2.69 -0.51
N VAL A 20 -14.20 -2.66 -1.12
CA VAL A 20 -14.69 -3.72 -2.01
C VAL A 20 -14.53 -3.24 -3.45
N ASN A 21 -13.71 -3.96 -4.22
CA ASN A 21 -13.38 -3.57 -5.59
C ASN A 21 -14.58 -3.74 -6.55
N ARG A 22 -14.65 -2.86 -7.52
CA ARG A 22 -15.63 -2.88 -8.62
C ARG A 22 -14.94 -2.57 -9.95
N PRO A 23 -15.38 -3.14 -11.07
CA PRO A 23 -16.47 -4.10 -11.26
C PRO A 23 -16.07 -5.55 -10.89
N GLN A 24 -14.77 -5.84 -10.79
CA GLN A 24 -14.29 -7.17 -10.43
C GLN A 24 -14.38 -7.40 -8.91
N TRP A 25 -15.08 -8.42 -8.52
CA TRP A 25 -15.14 -8.89 -7.15
C TRP A 25 -13.95 -9.80 -6.88
N GLN A 26 -13.09 -9.45 -5.93
CA GLN A 26 -11.86 -10.20 -5.65
C GLN A 26 -11.66 -10.45 -4.15
N PRO A 27 -12.59 -11.16 -3.48
CA PRO A 27 -12.60 -11.30 -2.03
C PRO A 27 -11.33 -11.95 -1.47
N ALA A 28 -10.77 -12.93 -2.15
CA ALA A 28 -9.52 -13.59 -1.72
C ALA A 28 -8.33 -12.60 -1.75
N TYR A 29 -8.22 -11.78 -2.78
CA TYR A 29 -7.19 -10.73 -2.86
C TYR A 29 -7.38 -9.70 -1.74
N ASN A 30 -8.61 -9.22 -1.55
CA ASN A 30 -8.93 -8.24 -0.50
C ASN A 30 -8.56 -8.77 0.88
N ALA A 31 -8.94 -10.03 1.19
CA ALA A 31 -8.59 -10.68 2.45
C ALA A 31 -7.07 -10.84 2.61
N SER A 32 -6.35 -11.22 1.56
CA SER A 32 -4.89 -11.34 1.60
C SER A 32 -4.20 -10.01 1.89
N LYS A 33 -4.68 -8.91 1.30
CA LYS A 33 -4.12 -7.58 1.52
C LYS A 33 -4.48 -7.01 2.91
N ALA A 34 -5.63 -7.36 3.45
CA ALA A 34 -5.97 -7.06 4.84
C ALA A 34 -5.03 -7.80 5.82
N ALA A 35 -4.72 -9.06 5.53
CA ALA A 35 -3.75 -9.84 6.29
C ALA A 35 -2.35 -9.22 6.26
N VAL A 36 -1.88 -8.72 5.10
CA VAL A 36 -0.60 -7.99 4.97
C VAL A 36 -0.58 -6.73 5.85
N HIS A 37 -1.68 -5.97 5.88
CA HIS A 37 -1.76 -4.78 6.74
C HIS A 37 -1.68 -5.14 8.22
N GLN A 38 -2.37 -6.21 8.65
CA GLN A 38 -2.32 -6.65 10.04
C GLN A 38 -0.96 -7.27 10.40
N LEU A 39 -0.36 -8.06 9.50
CA LEU A 39 0.99 -8.60 9.66
C LEU A 39 2.01 -7.46 9.88
N THR A 40 1.91 -6.39 9.09
CA THR A 40 2.76 -5.19 9.24
C THR A 40 2.72 -4.64 10.66
N ARG A 41 1.52 -4.46 11.23
CA ARG A 41 1.35 -3.96 12.60
C ARG A 41 1.91 -4.91 13.64
N SER A 42 1.64 -6.21 13.49
CA SER A 42 2.10 -7.22 14.43
C SER A 42 3.63 -7.30 14.47
N LEU A 43 4.28 -7.36 13.31
CA LEU A 43 5.74 -7.40 13.22
C LEU A 43 6.38 -6.08 13.69
N ALA A 44 5.75 -4.94 13.40
CA ALA A 44 6.21 -3.65 13.89
C ALA A 44 6.26 -3.61 15.43
N ALA A 45 5.19 -4.06 16.09
CA ALA A 45 5.12 -4.11 17.54
C ALA A 45 6.16 -5.08 18.13
N GLU A 46 6.32 -6.26 17.52
CA GLU A 46 7.26 -7.28 17.98
C GLU A 46 8.73 -6.86 17.81
N TRP A 47 9.07 -6.20 16.70
CA TRP A 47 10.46 -5.95 16.33
C TRP A 47 10.94 -4.52 16.57
N ALA A 48 10.07 -3.58 16.96
CA ALA A 48 10.47 -2.23 17.31
C ALA A 48 11.54 -2.18 18.43
N PRO A 49 11.45 -2.99 19.51
CA PRO A 49 12.51 -3.03 20.54
C PRO A 49 13.87 -3.48 20.01
N HIS A 50 13.91 -4.12 18.85
CA HIS A 50 15.12 -4.56 18.17
C HIS A 50 15.62 -3.60 17.10
N GLY A 51 15.10 -2.36 17.06
CA GLY A 51 15.50 -1.36 16.07
C GLY A 51 15.06 -1.65 14.64
N VAL A 52 14.07 -2.53 14.44
CA VAL A 52 13.52 -2.86 13.12
C VAL A 52 12.17 -2.17 12.93
N ARG A 53 12.05 -1.37 11.88
CA ARG A 53 10.80 -0.74 11.48
C ARG A 53 10.09 -1.59 10.44
N VAL A 54 8.78 -1.72 10.57
CA VAL A 54 7.95 -2.44 9.59
C VAL A 54 6.77 -1.56 9.23
N ASN A 55 6.68 -1.14 7.97
CA ASN A 55 5.59 -0.35 7.45
C ASN A 55 5.02 -0.98 6.17
N ALA A 56 3.88 -0.52 5.73
CA ALA A 56 3.30 -0.94 4.47
C ALA A 56 3.01 0.27 3.57
N LEU A 57 3.13 0.07 2.27
CA LEU A 57 2.57 0.94 1.25
C LEU A 57 1.30 0.29 0.70
N ALA A 58 0.20 1.03 0.70
CA ALA A 58 -1.10 0.60 0.16
C ALA A 58 -1.45 1.42 -1.09
N PRO A 59 -1.03 0.97 -2.29
CA PRO A 59 -1.34 1.66 -3.54
C PRO A 59 -2.83 1.57 -3.88
N GLY A 60 -3.32 2.60 -4.57
CA GLY A 60 -4.57 2.58 -5.33
C GLY A 60 -4.38 1.94 -6.71
N TYR A 61 -5.02 2.49 -7.71
CA TYR A 61 -4.93 2.00 -9.08
C TYR A 61 -3.69 2.52 -9.78
N ILE A 62 -2.79 1.60 -10.13
CA ILE A 62 -1.48 1.87 -10.72
C ILE A 62 -1.42 1.24 -12.11
N LYS A 63 -0.94 1.97 -13.11
CA LYS A 63 -0.77 1.43 -14.46
C LYS A 63 0.37 0.43 -14.49
N THR A 64 0.02 -0.84 -14.70
CA THR A 64 0.96 -1.96 -14.88
C THR A 64 0.43 -2.89 -15.98
N GLU A 65 1.24 -3.83 -16.43
CA GLU A 65 0.79 -4.85 -17.39
C GLU A 65 -0.38 -5.68 -16.84
N MET A 66 -0.47 -5.86 -15.53
CA MET A 66 -1.52 -6.65 -14.88
C MET A 66 -2.80 -5.86 -14.61
N ALA A 67 -2.74 -4.52 -14.60
CA ALA A 67 -3.85 -3.67 -14.23
C ALA A 67 -4.46 -3.00 -15.48
N PRO A 68 -5.65 -3.41 -15.93
CA PRO A 68 -6.26 -2.91 -17.17
C PRO A 68 -6.91 -1.52 -16.98
N VAL A 69 -6.13 -0.55 -16.46
CA VAL A 69 -6.60 0.81 -16.14
C VAL A 69 -7.09 1.58 -17.36
N ASP A 70 -6.65 1.21 -18.55
CA ASP A 70 -7.07 1.82 -19.81
C ASP A 70 -8.36 1.18 -20.39
N ASN A 71 -8.86 0.10 -19.78
CA ASN A 71 -10.10 -0.54 -20.22
C ASN A 71 -11.30 0.32 -19.81
N PRO A 72 -12.18 0.74 -20.75
CA PRO A 72 -13.35 1.57 -20.47
C PRO A 72 -14.29 0.99 -19.40
N GLU A 73 -14.40 -0.33 -19.29
CA GLU A 73 -15.20 -1.02 -18.28
C GLU A 73 -14.72 -0.71 -16.86
N PHE A 74 -13.41 -0.57 -16.66
CA PHE A 74 -12.80 -0.28 -15.37
C PHE A 74 -12.70 1.22 -15.07
N LYS A 75 -12.61 2.05 -16.12
CA LYS A 75 -12.38 3.49 -16.00
C LYS A 75 -13.35 4.16 -15.04
N ARG A 76 -14.65 3.86 -15.15
CA ARG A 76 -15.69 4.42 -14.29
C ARG A 76 -15.39 4.19 -12.80
N TYR A 77 -15.00 2.98 -12.43
CA TYR A 77 -14.81 2.57 -11.03
C TYR A 77 -13.41 2.85 -10.51
N TRP A 78 -12.41 2.81 -11.35
CA TRP A 78 -11.02 2.92 -10.92
C TRP A 78 -10.46 4.32 -11.04
N ILE A 79 -10.96 5.09 -11.99
CA ILE A 79 -10.41 6.38 -12.35
C ILE A 79 -11.38 7.51 -12.02
N ASP A 80 -12.62 7.42 -12.53
CA ASP A 80 -13.57 8.53 -12.41
C ASP A 80 -14.07 8.71 -10.96
N ASP A 81 -14.13 7.63 -10.17
CA ASP A 81 -14.49 7.68 -8.75
C ASP A 81 -13.33 8.20 -7.87
N ALA A 82 -12.09 8.22 -8.36
CA ALA A 82 -10.96 8.79 -7.62
C ALA A 82 -10.98 10.33 -7.67
N PRO A 83 -10.81 11.04 -6.57
CA PRO A 83 -10.73 12.52 -6.54
C PRO A 83 -9.71 13.11 -7.53
N MET A 84 -8.54 12.50 -7.68
CA MET A 84 -7.53 12.94 -8.64
C MET A 84 -7.85 12.55 -10.09
N ARG A 85 -8.88 11.73 -10.34
CA ARG A 85 -9.38 11.29 -11.65
C ARG A 85 -8.30 10.77 -12.60
N ARG A 86 -7.33 10.06 -12.05
CA ARG A 86 -6.26 9.41 -12.79
C ARG A 86 -5.73 8.19 -12.03
N TYR A 87 -5.08 7.29 -12.74
CA TYR A 87 -4.20 6.28 -12.15
C TYR A 87 -2.81 6.90 -11.88
N ALA A 88 -2.02 6.23 -11.06
CA ALA A 88 -0.61 6.56 -10.90
C ALA A 88 0.28 5.64 -11.74
N MET A 89 1.50 6.11 -12.00
CA MET A 89 2.56 5.29 -12.57
C MET A 89 3.39 4.63 -11.47
N PRO A 90 4.01 3.46 -11.70
CA PRO A 90 4.88 2.81 -10.70
C PRO A 90 5.98 3.73 -10.15
N SER A 91 6.52 4.63 -10.98
CA SER A 91 7.54 5.61 -10.58
C SER A 91 7.06 6.59 -9.50
N GLU A 92 5.76 6.82 -9.37
CA GLU A 92 5.20 7.71 -8.34
C GLU A 92 5.22 7.05 -6.95
N LEU A 93 5.32 5.72 -6.86
CA LEU A 93 5.41 4.98 -5.60
C LEU A 93 6.83 4.93 -5.04
N GLY A 94 7.83 4.96 -5.93
CA GLY A 94 9.25 4.85 -5.57
C GLY A 94 9.71 5.80 -4.46
N PRO A 95 9.43 7.11 -4.55
CA PRO A 95 9.81 8.07 -3.51
C PRO A 95 9.28 7.73 -2.13
N CYS A 96 8.04 7.20 -2.02
CA CYS A 96 7.48 6.76 -0.75
C CYS A 96 8.21 5.53 -0.20
N VAL A 97 8.56 4.57 -1.05
CA VAL A 97 9.35 3.40 -0.63
C VAL A 97 10.72 3.84 -0.12
N VAL A 98 11.40 4.76 -0.81
CA VAL A 98 12.69 5.33 -0.37
C VAL A 98 12.53 6.05 0.97
N PHE A 99 11.48 6.87 1.15
CA PHE A 99 11.17 7.52 2.43
C PHE A 99 11.02 6.49 3.56
N LEU A 100 10.20 5.46 3.36
CA LEU A 100 9.95 4.42 4.36
C LEU A 100 11.19 3.58 4.68
N ALA A 101 12.11 3.41 3.73
CA ALA A 101 13.35 2.66 3.90
C ALA A 101 14.46 3.46 4.57
N SER A 102 14.39 4.79 4.55
CA SER A 102 15.45 5.69 5.01
C SER A 102 15.21 6.19 6.43
N ASP A 103 16.23 6.88 6.98
CA ASP A 103 16.16 7.54 8.29
C ASP A 103 15.17 8.70 8.33
N ALA A 104 14.70 9.21 7.18
CA ALA A 104 13.64 10.20 7.11
C ALA A 104 12.33 9.74 7.76
N SER A 105 12.14 8.41 7.88
CA SER A 105 11.01 7.79 8.58
C SER A 105 11.41 7.06 9.87
N SER A 106 12.49 7.48 10.52
CA SER A 106 13.07 6.79 11.70
C SER A 106 12.13 6.63 12.90
N PHE A 107 11.11 7.48 13.01
CA PHE A 107 10.08 7.39 14.06
C PHE A 107 8.76 6.80 13.58
N MET A 108 8.78 6.06 12.48
CA MET A 108 7.59 5.51 11.82
C MET A 108 7.69 3.98 11.73
N THR A 109 6.79 3.27 12.43
CA THR A 109 6.65 1.81 12.35
C THR A 109 5.19 1.41 12.56
N GLY A 110 4.75 0.33 11.92
CA GLY A 110 3.37 -0.18 11.99
C GLY A 110 2.37 0.58 11.11
N GLU A 111 2.82 1.56 10.32
CA GLU A 111 1.94 2.40 9.50
C GLU A 111 1.63 1.74 8.16
N VAL A 112 0.43 2.02 7.67
CA VAL A 112 -0.01 1.67 6.31
C VAL A 112 -0.25 2.96 5.54
N VAL A 113 0.77 3.37 4.78
CA VAL A 113 0.72 4.58 3.97
C VAL A 113 -0.11 4.34 2.72
N VAL A 114 -1.18 5.09 2.57
CA VAL A 114 -2.07 5.01 1.39
C VAL A 114 -1.60 5.99 0.33
N MET A 115 -1.47 5.50 -0.92
CA MET A 115 -1.19 6.33 -2.10
C MET A 115 -2.18 5.95 -3.21
N ASP A 116 -3.33 6.61 -3.25
CA ASP A 116 -4.48 6.18 -4.04
C ASP A 116 -5.22 7.29 -4.80
N GLY A 117 -4.65 8.49 -4.85
CA GLY A 117 -5.32 9.63 -5.49
C GLY A 117 -6.60 10.08 -4.79
N GLY A 118 -6.73 9.76 -3.50
CA GLY A 118 -7.90 10.08 -2.68
C GLY A 118 -9.05 9.07 -2.79
N TYR A 119 -8.85 7.95 -3.45
CA TYR A 119 -9.89 6.95 -3.71
C TYR A 119 -10.63 6.47 -2.44
N THR A 120 -9.92 6.34 -1.33
CA THR A 120 -10.47 5.84 -0.06
C THR A 120 -10.95 6.94 0.89
N LEU A 121 -11.17 8.16 0.41
CA LEU A 121 -11.69 9.25 1.24
C LEU A 121 -13.20 9.14 1.51
N PHE A 122 -13.93 8.38 0.66
CA PHE A 122 -15.39 8.24 0.74
C PHE A 122 -15.81 6.78 0.86
#